data_36f026ad2f8bef3605ee1c499d2e6b66
#
_entry.id   36f026ad2f8bef3605ee1c499d2e6b66
#
_cell.length_a   1.000
_cell.length_b   1.000
_cell.length_c   1.000
_cell.angle_alpha   90.00
_cell.angle_beta   90.00
_cell.angle_gamma   90.00
#
_symmetry.space_group_name_H-M   'P 1'
#
loop_
_entity.id
_entity.type
_entity.pdbx_description
1 polymer ?
#
loop_
_entity_poly.entity_id
_entity_poly.type
_entity_poly.pdbx_seq_one_letter_code
_entity_poly.pdbx_strand_id
1 'polypeptide(L)'
;MAEAEVGDDVYREDPTIRRLEERVAERLGLEAGVYVPSGTQGNQCALGVHCPRGTEAVMEERSHTFHYENGAVAALWGIQPRTLAGTRGLLSAAQIRGAIRGDDEHLPRTSVLVLENTHNRGGGTVWPMAQFQEAVAVAREAKIAVHLDGARLFNAEVAAKQPASTWARLTDSTTVCFSKGLGAPVGSVLCGSNAFVAEARRMRKRLGGGLRQAGILAAACLYALDHHVERLAEDHANARLLAERIAQIPGVTVELDRVETNMVYADLAVDAAALVSRLRAAGLLVNAVGARSLRFVTHLDVKRDDVARAASILAAALPTK
;
A
#
# COMPACT_ATOMS: atom_id res chain seq x y z
N MET A 1 -18.16 -13.06 -10.31
CA MET A 1 -18.85 -12.88 -9.01
C MET A 1 -20.20 -13.60 -8.97
N ALA A 2 -21.08 -13.44 -9.98
CA ALA A 2 -22.42 -14.05 -9.99
C ALA A 2 -22.40 -15.60 -9.95
N GLU A 3 -21.34 -16.21 -10.46
CA GLU A 3 -21.17 -17.67 -10.55
C GLU A 3 -20.13 -18.19 -9.52
N ALA A 4 -19.78 -17.37 -8.52
CA ALA A 4 -18.82 -17.78 -7.51
C ALA A 4 -19.41 -18.88 -6.63
N GLU A 5 -18.68 -19.97 -6.46
CA GLU A 5 -18.99 -20.98 -5.47
C GLU A 5 -18.71 -20.40 -4.08
N VAL A 6 -19.68 -20.49 -3.19
CA VAL A 6 -19.60 -19.89 -1.85
C VAL A 6 -19.92 -20.88 -0.75
N GLY A 7 -19.39 -20.64 0.42
CA GLY A 7 -19.68 -21.33 1.66
C GLY A 7 -19.53 -20.37 2.83
N ASP A 8 -19.63 -20.88 4.07
CA ASP A 8 -19.48 -20.02 5.25
C ASP A 8 -17.99 -19.90 5.65
N ASP A 9 -17.36 -18.75 5.40
CA ASP A 9 -15.94 -18.51 5.73
C ASP A 9 -15.67 -18.55 7.26
N VAL A 10 -16.68 -18.35 8.08
CA VAL A 10 -16.52 -18.48 9.55
C VAL A 10 -16.15 -19.91 9.92
N TYR A 11 -16.67 -20.90 9.21
CA TYR A 11 -16.34 -22.32 9.35
C TYR A 11 -15.24 -22.77 8.37
N ARG A 12 -14.67 -21.86 7.60
CA ARG A 12 -13.67 -22.15 6.56
C ARG A 12 -14.20 -23.05 5.43
N GLU A 13 -15.48 -22.93 5.15
CA GLU A 13 -16.19 -23.73 4.14
C GLU A 13 -16.31 -23.02 2.79
N ASP A 14 -16.01 -21.69 2.71
CA ASP A 14 -16.04 -20.96 1.44
C ASP A 14 -14.83 -21.36 0.54
N PRO A 15 -15.06 -22.11 -0.55
CA PRO A 15 -13.98 -22.64 -1.37
C PRO A 15 -13.26 -21.55 -2.15
N THR A 16 -13.96 -20.46 -2.52
CA THR A 16 -13.39 -19.37 -3.30
C THR A 16 -12.49 -18.48 -2.42
N ILE A 17 -12.86 -18.24 -1.16
CA ILE A 17 -11.99 -17.57 -0.19
C ILE A 17 -10.71 -18.39 0.03
N ARG A 18 -10.83 -19.70 0.28
CA ARG A 18 -9.66 -20.56 0.49
C ARG A 18 -8.71 -20.52 -0.70
N ARG A 19 -9.25 -20.67 -1.92
CA ARG A 19 -8.45 -20.60 -3.13
C ARG A 19 -7.74 -19.26 -3.30
N LEU A 20 -8.39 -18.13 -2.96
CA LEU A 20 -7.74 -16.82 -2.98
C LEU A 20 -6.59 -16.74 -1.98
N GLU A 21 -6.83 -17.15 -0.73
CA GLU A 21 -5.83 -17.13 0.34
C GLU A 21 -4.60 -17.98 -0.02
N GLU A 22 -4.81 -19.20 -0.52
CA GLU A 22 -3.76 -20.12 -0.96
C GLU A 22 -2.96 -19.55 -2.14
N ARG A 23 -3.63 -19.06 -3.17
CA ARG A 23 -2.96 -18.50 -4.37
C ARG A 23 -2.16 -17.24 -4.08
N VAL A 24 -2.64 -16.38 -3.19
CA VAL A 24 -1.88 -15.17 -2.80
C VAL A 24 -0.69 -15.55 -1.94
N ALA A 25 -0.84 -16.47 -0.99
CA ALA A 25 0.27 -16.96 -0.19
C ALA A 25 1.36 -17.60 -1.07
N GLU A 26 0.98 -18.48 -1.99
CA GLU A 26 1.90 -19.10 -2.97
C GLU A 26 2.63 -18.04 -3.81
N ARG A 27 1.89 -17.05 -4.37
CA ARG A 27 2.48 -15.99 -5.19
C ARG A 27 3.48 -15.12 -4.41
N LEU A 28 3.23 -14.89 -3.13
CA LEU A 28 4.14 -14.16 -2.25
C LEU A 28 5.25 -15.05 -1.66
N GLY A 29 5.15 -16.36 -1.81
CA GLY A 29 6.08 -17.34 -1.25
C GLY A 29 6.05 -17.38 0.28
N LEU A 30 4.85 -17.21 0.85
CA LEU A 30 4.53 -17.31 2.28
C LEU A 30 3.66 -18.55 2.52
N GLU A 31 3.53 -18.98 3.78
CA GLU A 31 2.88 -20.25 4.11
C GLU A 31 1.35 -20.21 4.02
N ALA A 32 0.75 -19.08 4.39
CA ALA A 32 -0.71 -18.95 4.46
C ALA A 32 -1.17 -17.50 4.25
N GLY A 33 -2.47 -17.35 3.96
CA GLY A 33 -3.14 -16.06 3.84
C GLY A 33 -4.45 -16.01 4.62
N VAL A 34 -4.91 -14.79 4.89
CA VAL A 34 -6.24 -14.49 5.40
C VAL A 34 -6.85 -13.32 4.63
N TYR A 35 -8.03 -13.55 4.06
CA TYR A 35 -8.80 -12.49 3.41
C TYR A 35 -9.30 -11.49 4.44
N VAL A 36 -9.16 -10.20 4.12
CA VAL A 36 -9.68 -9.06 4.90
C VAL A 36 -10.35 -8.05 3.97
N PRO A 37 -11.40 -7.34 4.40
CA PRO A 37 -12.13 -6.40 3.54
C PRO A 37 -11.32 -5.19 3.09
N SER A 38 -10.25 -4.83 3.80
CA SER A 38 -9.43 -3.65 3.47
C SER A 38 -7.96 -3.84 3.85
N GLY A 39 -7.06 -3.11 3.19
CA GLY A 39 -5.64 -3.06 3.56
C GLY A 39 -5.42 -2.56 4.98
N THR A 40 -6.18 -1.54 5.39
CA THR A 40 -6.16 -1.03 6.78
C THR A 40 -6.42 -2.15 7.79
N GLN A 41 -7.44 -2.98 7.55
CA GLN A 41 -7.69 -4.11 8.45
C GLN A 41 -6.56 -5.13 8.40
N GLY A 42 -5.96 -5.38 7.24
CA GLY A 42 -4.78 -6.25 7.12
C GLY A 42 -3.61 -5.75 7.97
N ASN A 43 -3.26 -4.48 7.83
CA ASN A 43 -2.20 -3.85 8.62
C ASN A 43 -2.51 -3.89 10.12
N GLN A 44 -3.75 -3.58 10.51
CA GLN A 44 -4.15 -3.60 11.91
C GLN A 44 -4.16 -5.02 12.49
N CYS A 45 -4.56 -6.04 11.72
CA CYS A 45 -4.43 -7.44 12.15
C CYS A 45 -2.96 -7.82 12.34
N ALA A 46 -2.07 -7.41 11.43
CA ALA A 46 -0.64 -7.70 11.55
C ALA A 46 -0.03 -7.07 12.80
N LEU A 47 -0.33 -5.80 13.04
CA LEU A 47 0.16 -5.09 14.23
C LEU A 47 -0.39 -5.71 15.52
N GLY A 48 -1.68 -6.10 15.54
CA GLY A 48 -2.28 -6.77 16.69
C GLY A 48 -1.68 -8.13 17.01
N VAL A 49 -1.05 -8.81 16.03
CA VAL A 49 -0.32 -10.08 16.26
C VAL A 49 1.14 -9.81 16.66
N HIS A 50 1.83 -8.91 15.97
CA HIS A 50 3.26 -8.67 16.20
C HIS A 50 3.58 -7.87 17.46
N CYS A 51 2.64 -7.03 17.91
CA CYS A 51 2.91 -6.08 18.97
C CYS A 51 2.04 -6.36 20.21
N PRO A 52 2.60 -6.84 21.30
CA PRO A 52 1.97 -6.77 22.61
C PRO A 52 1.62 -5.32 22.98
N ARG A 53 0.52 -5.14 23.72
CA ARG A 53 0.11 -3.82 24.21
C ARG A 53 1.24 -3.17 25.03
N GLY A 54 1.47 -1.88 24.81
CA GLY A 54 2.54 -1.13 25.49
C GLY A 54 3.91 -1.25 24.82
N THR A 55 4.02 -1.94 23.71
CA THR A 55 5.24 -1.99 22.90
C THR A 55 5.23 -0.92 21.80
N GLU A 56 6.30 -0.86 21.02
CA GLU A 56 6.53 0.16 20.00
C GLU A 56 6.65 -0.44 18.61
N ALA A 57 6.06 0.25 17.61
CA ALA A 57 6.20 -0.07 16.19
C ALA A 57 6.98 1.04 15.48
N VAL A 58 8.10 0.70 14.86
CA VAL A 58 8.89 1.63 14.03
C VAL A 58 8.34 1.68 12.62
N MET A 59 8.13 2.88 12.09
CA MET A 59 7.59 3.10 10.74
C MET A 59 7.98 4.46 10.17
N GLU A 60 7.86 4.64 8.87
CA GLU A 60 8.07 5.93 8.23
C GLU A 60 6.91 6.90 8.56
N GLU A 61 7.22 8.18 8.81
CA GLU A 61 6.28 9.18 9.33
C GLU A 61 5.09 9.49 8.42
N ARG A 62 5.20 9.22 7.12
CA ARG A 62 4.14 9.40 6.13
C ARG A 62 3.58 8.08 5.61
N SER A 63 3.96 6.95 6.24
CA SER A 63 3.40 5.64 5.90
C SER A 63 1.89 5.60 6.09
N HIS A 64 1.21 4.76 5.31
CA HIS A 64 -0.24 4.63 5.37
C HIS A 64 -0.71 4.23 6.78
N THR A 65 -0.03 3.28 7.38
CA THR A 65 -0.34 2.74 8.71
C THR A 65 -0.33 3.80 9.80
N PHE A 66 0.55 4.80 9.72
CA PHE A 66 0.59 5.91 10.66
C PHE A 66 -0.36 7.04 10.28
N HIS A 67 -0.35 7.44 8.99
CA HIS A 67 -0.93 8.72 8.56
C HIS A 67 -2.40 8.62 8.16
N TYR A 68 -2.87 7.43 7.70
CA TYR A 68 -4.20 7.28 7.10
C TYR A 68 -5.12 6.26 7.78
N GLU A 69 -4.70 5.67 8.88
CA GLU A 69 -5.51 4.67 9.60
C GLU A 69 -6.09 5.23 10.91
N ASN A 70 -6.28 6.55 10.97
CA ASN A 70 -6.99 7.25 12.05
C ASN A 70 -6.50 6.92 13.46
N GLY A 71 -5.18 6.78 13.64
CA GLY A 71 -4.59 6.45 14.93
C GLY A 71 -4.87 5.03 15.42
N ALA A 72 -5.30 4.13 14.53
CA ALA A 72 -5.72 2.77 14.87
C ALA A 72 -4.63 1.97 15.62
N VAL A 73 -3.36 2.20 15.31
CA VAL A 73 -2.21 1.58 15.99
C VAL A 73 -2.30 1.78 17.51
N ALA A 74 -2.56 2.99 17.95
CA ALA A 74 -2.71 3.32 19.37
C ALA A 74 -4.10 2.96 19.89
N ALA A 75 -5.15 3.33 19.15
CA ALA A 75 -6.54 3.20 19.59
C ALA A 75 -6.98 1.73 19.76
N LEU A 76 -6.60 0.84 18.86
CA LEU A 76 -7.01 -0.56 18.91
C LEU A 76 -6.08 -1.41 19.79
N TRP A 77 -4.76 -1.19 19.67
CA TRP A 77 -3.78 -2.11 20.23
C TRP A 77 -2.97 -1.53 21.38
N GLY A 78 -3.04 -0.20 21.61
CA GLY A 78 -2.21 0.46 22.63
C GLY A 78 -0.73 0.38 22.30
N ILE A 79 -0.38 0.41 21.01
CA ILE A 79 0.98 0.38 20.51
C ILE A 79 1.44 1.84 20.34
N GLN A 80 2.66 2.14 20.75
CA GLN A 80 3.29 3.44 20.52
C GLN A 80 3.90 3.47 19.11
N PRO A 81 3.42 4.32 18.17
CA PRO A 81 4.10 4.49 16.91
C PRO A 81 5.39 5.29 17.11
N ARG A 82 6.50 4.80 16.57
CA ARG A 82 7.77 5.51 16.48
C ARG A 82 8.07 5.82 15.04
N THR A 83 7.86 7.08 14.66
CA THR A 83 7.99 7.52 13.28
C THR A 83 9.38 8.03 12.97
N LEU A 84 9.84 7.79 11.76
CA LEU A 84 11.13 8.24 11.23
C LEU A 84 10.91 9.00 9.93
N ALA A 85 11.61 10.12 9.75
CA ALA A 85 11.58 10.89 8.51
C ALA A 85 12.37 10.14 7.42
N GLY A 86 11.65 9.54 6.48
CA GLY A 86 12.23 8.82 5.34
C GLY A 86 12.51 9.74 4.15
N THR A 87 13.39 9.30 3.26
CA THR A 87 13.58 9.94 1.96
C THR A 87 12.68 9.26 0.94
N ARG A 88 11.65 9.96 0.45
CA ARG A 88 10.63 9.39 -0.43
C ARG A 88 9.93 8.15 0.15
N GLY A 89 9.79 8.10 1.47
CA GLY A 89 9.18 6.96 2.17
C GLY A 89 10.15 5.81 2.47
N LEU A 90 11.40 5.91 2.07
CA LEU A 90 12.42 4.89 2.32
C LEU A 90 13.25 5.24 3.56
N LEU A 91 13.46 4.27 4.43
CA LEU A 91 14.29 4.37 5.62
C LEU A 91 15.67 3.75 5.37
N SER A 92 16.72 4.37 5.84
CA SER A 92 18.05 3.75 5.84
C SER A 92 18.22 2.78 7.01
N ALA A 93 19.09 1.79 6.84
CA ALA A 93 19.45 0.86 7.91
C ALA A 93 19.96 1.58 9.17
N ALA A 94 20.70 2.70 9.01
CA ALA A 94 21.20 3.50 10.12
C ALA A 94 20.05 4.17 10.92
N GLN A 95 19.04 4.71 10.24
CA GLN A 95 17.85 5.29 10.89
C GLN A 95 17.08 4.22 11.66
N ILE A 96 16.85 3.04 11.06
CA ILE A 96 16.14 1.93 11.70
C ILE A 96 16.93 1.47 12.93
N ARG A 97 18.23 1.24 12.82
CA ARG A 97 19.09 0.82 13.94
C ARG A 97 19.05 1.82 15.10
N GLY A 98 19.13 3.12 14.81
CA GLY A 98 19.03 4.19 15.82
C GLY A 98 17.65 4.34 16.46
N ALA A 99 16.60 3.75 15.83
CA ALA A 99 15.25 3.77 16.36
C ALA A 99 14.94 2.56 17.27
N ILE A 100 15.61 1.43 17.08
CA ILE A 100 15.36 0.24 17.90
C ILE A 100 15.88 0.49 19.32
N ARG A 101 15.00 0.28 20.30
CA ARG A 101 15.30 0.51 21.70
C ARG A 101 16.12 -0.64 22.29
N GLY A 102 17.06 -0.30 23.16
CA GLY A 102 17.74 -1.25 24.01
C GLY A 102 16.84 -1.80 25.13
N ASP A 103 17.38 -2.72 25.94
CA ASP A 103 16.71 -3.23 27.12
C ASP A 103 16.85 -2.23 28.27
N ASP A 104 15.81 -1.42 28.48
CA ASP A 104 15.73 -0.34 29.47
C ASP A 104 14.30 -0.28 30.01
N GLU A 105 14.13 -0.31 31.33
CA GLU A 105 12.81 -0.30 31.98
C GLU A 105 12.02 1.02 31.74
N HIS A 106 12.70 2.09 31.37
CA HIS A 106 12.07 3.39 31.05
C HIS A 106 11.53 3.47 29.63
N LEU A 107 11.83 2.49 28.76
CA LEU A 107 11.53 2.54 27.34
C LEU A 107 10.59 1.42 26.90
N PRO A 108 9.62 1.69 26.01
CA PRO A 108 8.82 0.61 25.42
C PRO A 108 9.72 -0.26 24.53
N ARG A 109 9.50 -1.57 24.55
CA ARG A 109 10.21 -2.50 23.66
C ARG A 109 9.77 -2.29 22.22
N THR A 110 10.70 -2.19 21.30
CA THR A 110 10.42 -2.21 19.86
C THR A 110 10.04 -3.63 19.45
N SER A 111 8.86 -3.83 18.84
CA SER A 111 8.33 -5.15 18.49
C SER A 111 8.27 -5.39 16.98
N VAL A 112 8.06 -4.35 16.16
CA VAL A 112 7.92 -4.51 14.72
C VAL A 112 8.52 -3.33 13.97
N LEU A 113 9.09 -3.62 12.81
CA LEU A 113 9.40 -2.66 11.75
C LEU A 113 8.30 -2.76 10.69
N VAL A 114 7.63 -1.64 10.39
CA VAL A 114 6.63 -1.55 9.31
C VAL A 114 7.25 -0.86 8.11
N LEU A 115 7.23 -1.53 6.97
CA LEU A 115 7.68 -1.00 5.67
C LEU A 115 6.50 -0.91 4.72
N GLU A 116 6.50 0.04 3.79
CA GLU A 116 5.43 0.23 2.78
C GLU A 116 6.01 0.15 1.37
N ASN A 117 5.47 -0.71 0.50
CA ASN A 117 5.89 -0.85 -0.90
C ASN A 117 4.66 -1.09 -1.83
N THR A 118 4.41 -0.25 -2.85
CA THR A 118 5.11 1.01 -3.11
C THR A 118 4.67 2.08 -2.11
N HIS A 119 5.57 2.99 -1.75
CA HIS A 119 5.25 4.00 -0.74
C HIS A 119 4.34 5.10 -1.30
N ASN A 120 3.11 5.21 -0.78
CA ASN A 120 2.08 6.10 -1.31
C ASN A 120 2.49 7.58 -1.28
N ARG A 121 2.88 8.08 -0.11
CA ARG A 121 3.30 9.50 0.07
C ARG A 121 4.71 9.79 -0.48
N GLY A 122 5.46 8.75 -0.78
CA GLY A 122 6.74 8.85 -1.49
C GLY A 122 6.61 9.07 -2.99
N GLY A 123 5.38 9.00 -3.54
CA GLY A 123 5.14 9.13 -4.97
C GLY A 123 5.00 7.79 -5.71
N GLY A 124 4.66 6.73 -5.00
CA GLY A 124 4.65 5.37 -5.55
C GLY A 124 6.06 4.76 -5.64
N THR A 125 6.95 5.21 -4.76
CA THR A 125 8.35 4.76 -4.71
C THR A 125 8.44 3.26 -4.48
N VAL A 126 9.26 2.60 -5.27
CA VAL A 126 9.61 1.19 -5.13
C VAL A 126 10.85 1.06 -4.25
N TRP A 127 10.81 0.16 -3.28
CA TRP A 127 12.00 -0.15 -2.47
C TRP A 127 13.08 -0.83 -3.33
N PRO A 128 14.25 -0.21 -3.49
CA PRO A 128 15.41 -0.90 -4.07
C PRO A 128 15.75 -2.13 -3.23
N MET A 129 15.97 -3.28 -3.87
CA MET A 129 16.12 -4.56 -3.17
C MET A 129 17.25 -4.55 -2.15
N ALA A 130 18.42 -4.00 -2.50
CA ALA A 130 19.55 -3.91 -1.59
C ALA A 130 19.21 -3.13 -0.30
N GLN A 131 18.55 -1.96 -0.44
CA GLN A 131 18.15 -1.14 0.69
C GLN A 131 17.05 -1.83 1.53
N PHE A 132 16.13 -2.56 0.89
CA PHE A 132 15.12 -3.33 1.59
C PHE A 132 15.75 -4.46 2.41
N GLN A 133 16.72 -5.18 1.84
CA GLN A 133 17.46 -6.24 2.54
C GLN A 133 18.23 -5.67 3.75
N GLU A 134 18.90 -4.53 3.59
CA GLU A 134 19.59 -3.86 4.69
C GLU A 134 18.62 -3.48 5.82
N ALA A 135 17.45 -2.92 5.49
CA ALA A 135 16.42 -2.58 6.48
C ALA A 135 15.93 -3.82 7.24
N VAL A 136 15.65 -4.91 6.52
CA VAL A 136 15.22 -6.17 7.12
C VAL A 136 16.33 -6.80 7.97
N ALA A 137 17.58 -6.76 7.52
CA ALA A 137 18.71 -7.30 8.27
C ALA A 137 18.84 -6.65 9.66
N VAL A 138 18.66 -5.32 9.75
CA VAL A 138 18.66 -4.62 11.05
C VAL A 138 17.54 -5.14 11.98
N ALA A 139 16.33 -5.37 11.45
CA ALA A 139 15.24 -5.93 12.22
C ALA A 139 15.53 -7.36 12.70
N ARG A 140 16.16 -8.19 11.85
CA ARG A 140 16.57 -9.54 12.18
C ARG A 140 17.66 -9.58 13.27
N GLU A 141 18.67 -8.72 13.18
CA GLU A 141 19.70 -8.55 14.21
C GLU A 141 19.06 -8.23 15.57
N ALA A 142 18.06 -7.36 15.57
CA ALA A 142 17.33 -6.96 16.78
C ALA A 142 16.22 -7.95 17.20
N LYS A 143 15.97 -9.00 16.45
CA LYS A 143 14.91 -10.01 16.69
C LYS A 143 13.51 -9.40 16.77
N ILE A 144 13.25 -8.36 16.02
CA ILE A 144 11.91 -7.76 15.86
C ILE A 144 11.26 -8.22 14.55
N ALA A 145 9.93 -8.27 14.54
CA ALA A 145 9.17 -8.65 13.36
C ALA A 145 9.27 -7.58 12.25
N VAL A 146 9.06 -7.98 11.01
CA VAL A 146 8.91 -7.08 9.86
C VAL A 146 7.55 -7.29 9.22
N HIS A 147 6.74 -6.23 9.20
CA HIS A 147 5.49 -6.18 8.45
C HIS A 147 5.64 -5.33 7.20
N LEU A 148 5.20 -5.85 6.05
CA LEU A 148 5.15 -5.12 4.78
C LEU A 148 3.72 -4.72 4.45
N ASP A 149 3.42 -3.42 4.52
CA ASP A 149 2.26 -2.87 3.82
C ASP A 149 2.55 -2.90 2.31
N GLY A 150 2.12 -3.97 1.70
CA GLY A 150 2.24 -4.23 0.26
C GLY A 150 0.98 -3.84 -0.51
N ALA A 151 0.25 -2.81 -0.08
CA ALA A 151 -1.02 -2.41 -0.69
C ALA A 151 -0.92 -2.18 -2.21
N ARG A 152 0.28 -1.91 -2.72
CA ARG A 152 0.61 -1.81 -4.14
C ARG A 152 1.85 -2.63 -4.52
N LEU A 153 2.08 -3.75 -3.87
CA LEU A 153 3.26 -4.58 -4.09
C LEU A 153 3.33 -5.12 -5.54
N PHE A 154 2.18 -5.39 -6.16
CA PHE A 154 2.14 -5.78 -7.58
C PHE A 154 2.53 -4.63 -8.53
N ASN A 155 2.34 -3.36 -8.14
CA ASN A 155 2.93 -2.24 -8.88
C ASN A 155 4.47 -2.25 -8.75
N ALA A 156 5.01 -2.55 -7.56
CA ALA A 156 6.46 -2.71 -7.39
C ALA A 156 7.01 -3.88 -8.23
N GLU A 157 6.30 -5.02 -8.24
CA GLU A 157 6.62 -6.19 -9.07
C GLU A 157 6.81 -5.80 -10.54
N VAL A 158 5.81 -5.12 -11.10
CA VAL A 158 5.81 -4.73 -12.52
C VAL A 158 6.88 -3.66 -12.81
N ALA A 159 7.02 -2.66 -11.93
CA ALA A 159 7.99 -1.58 -12.12
C ALA A 159 9.44 -2.07 -12.02
N ALA A 160 9.74 -2.90 -11.02
CA ALA A 160 11.09 -3.45 -10.80
C ALA A 160 11.39 -4.67 -11.67
N LYS A 161 10.38 -5.24 -12.35
CA LYS A 161 10.49 -6.52 -13.08
C LYS A 161 11.01 -7.66 -12.20
N GLN A 162 10.55 -7.68 -10.96
CA GLN A 162 10.94 -8.67 -9.95
C GLN A 162 9.68 -9.20 -9.28
N PRO A 163 9.54 -10.52 -9.06
CA PRO A 163 8.36 -11.08 -8.39
C PRO A 163 8.09 -10.44 -7.03
N ALA A 164 6.83 -10.20 -6.70
CA ALA A 164 6.41 -9.66 -5.39
C ALA A 164 6.97 -10.49 -4.22
N SER A 165 7.12 -11.81 -4.42
CA SER A 165 7.74 -12.73 -3.46
C SER A 165 9.17 -12.36 -3.08
N THR A 166 9.90 -11.59 -3.90
CA THR A 166 11.28 -11.19 -3.60
C THR A 166 11.34 -10.30 -2.34
N TRP A 167 10.36 -9.42 -2.17
CA TRP A 167 10.21 -8.62 -0.93
C TRP A 167 9.47 -9.40 0.17
N ALA A 168 8.35 -10.04 -0.19
CA ALA A 168 7.48 -10.68 0.80
C ALA A 168 8.17 -11.77 1.61
N ARG A 169 9.01 -12.61 1.00
CA ARG A 169 9.77 -13.69 1.69
C ARG A 169 10.76 -13.20 2.73
N LEU A 170 11.14 -11.93 2.68
CA LEU A 170 12.05 -11.33 3.66
C LEU A 170 11.31 -10.87 4.93
N THR A 171 9.98 -10.86 4.91
CA THR A 171 9.13 -10.31 5.99
C THR A 171 8.40 -11.41 6.76
N ASP A 172 7.91 -11.07 7.96
CA ASP A 172 7.11 -11.99 8.76
C ASP A 172 5.63 -11.94 8.38
N SER A 173 5.20 -10.82 7.80
CA SER A 173 3.86 -10.67 7.25
C SER A 173 3.81 -9.61 6.16
N THR A 174 2.93 -9.83 5.19
CA THR A 174 2.71 -8.91 4.07
C THR A 174 1.22 -8.78 3.78
N THR A 175 0.71 -7.54 3.69
CA THR A 175 -0.64 -7.25 3.22
C THR A 175 -0.58 -6.85 1.75
N VAL A 176 -1.47 -7.40 0.89
CA VAL A 176 -1.67 -6.95 -0.50
C VAL A 176 -3.13 -6.57 -0.72
N CYS A 177 -3.38 -5.52 -1.54
CA CYS A 177 -4.73 -5.04 -1.83
C CYS A 177 -5.14 -5.33 -3.27
N PHE A 178 -6.40 -5.74 -3.46
CA PHE A 178 -7.02 -5.95 -4.76
C PHE A 178 -7.89 -4.77 -5.20
N SER A 179 -8.32 -3.93 -4.26
CA SER A 179 -9.23 -2.80 -4.48
C SER A 179 -8.54 -1.50 -4.89
N LYS A 180 -7.36 -1.59 -5.52
CA LYS A 180 -6.59 -0.46 -6.06
C LYS A 180 -6.35 -0.68 -7.55
N GLY A 181 -5.13 -0.61 -8.04
CA GLY A 181 -4.78 -0.80 -9.44
C GLY A 181 -5.25 -2.14 -10.05
N LEU A 182 -5.43 -3.16 -9.24
CA LEU A 182 -5.98 -4.45 -9.67
C LEU A 182 -7.50 -4.41 -9.97
N GLY A 183 -8.23 -3.37 -9.54
CA GLY A 183 -9.60 -3.12 -9.94
C GLY A 183 -10.68 -4.02 -9.33
N ALA A 184 -10.38 -4.83 -8.32
CA ALA A 184 -11.44 -5.52 -7.58
C ALA A 184 -12.23 -4.52 -6.72
N PRO A 185 -13.55 -4.74 -6.51
CA PRO A 185 -14.39 -3.77 -5.78
C PRO A 185 -14.02 -3.65 -4.30
N VAL A 186 -13.46 -4.70 -3.72
CA VAL A 186 -13.10 -4.79 -2.30
C VAL A 186 -12.12 -5.95 -2.10
N GLY A 187 -11.34 -5.90 -1.05
CA GLY A 187 -10.55 -7.03 -0.59
C GLY A 187 -9.04 -6.80 -0.56
N SER A 188 -8.46 -7.43 0.41
CA SER A 188 -7.02 -7.54 0.63
C SER A 188 -6.72 -8.93 1.21
N VAL A 189 -5.48 -9.36 1.12
CA VAL A 189 -5.02 -10.60 1.77
C VAL A 189 -3.79 -10.27 2.61
N LEU A 190 -3.83 -10.68 3.86
CA LEU A 190 -2.69 -10.64 4.77
C LEU A 190 -2.06 -12.03 4.81
N CYS A 191 -0.77 -12.13 4.47
CA CYS A 191 -0.03 -13.39 4.41
C CYS A 191 1.10 -13.42 5.44
N GLY A 192 1.48 -14.62 5.85
CA GLY A 192 2.58 -14.89 6.78
C GLY A 192 2.72 -16.39 7.03
N SER A 193 3.33 -16.77 8.17
CA SER A 193 3.37 -18.17 8.60
C SER A 193 1.98 -18.68 8.98
N ASN A 194 1.80 -20.01 9.00
CA ASN A 194 0.55 -20.63 9.44
C ASN A 194 0.16 -20.18 10.86
N ALA A 195 1.13 -20.12 11.78
CA ALA A 195 0.90 -19.68 13.15
C ALA A 195 0.46 -18.20 13.21
N PHE A 196 1.14 -17.32 12.44
CA PHE A 196 0.78 -15.92 12.34
C PHE A 196 -0.65 -15.73 11.78
N VAL A 197 -1.00 -16.43 10.70
CA VAL A 197 -2.30 -16.31 10.05
C VAL A 197 -3.43 -16.82 10.96
N ALA A 198 -3.17 -17.86 11.77
CA ALA A 198 -4.14 -18.33 12.77
C ALA A 198 -4.50 -17.23 13.78
N GLU A 199 -3.51 -16.48 14.27
CA GLU A 199 -3.75 -15.34 15.17
C GLU A 199 -4.34 -14.14 14.44
N ALA A 200 -3.89 -13.86 13.21
CA ALA A 200 -4.46 -12.78 12.39
C ALA A 200 -5.97 -12.98 12.14
N ARG A 201 -6.45 -14.22 11.99
CA ARG A 201 -7.89 -14.52 11.90
C ARG A 201 -8.65 -14.12 13.17
N ARG A 202 -8.04 -14.28 14.36
CA ARG A 202 -8.62 -13.83 15.63
C ARG A 202 -8.72 -12.29 15.67
N MET A 203 -7.69 -11.59 15.20
CA MET A 203 -7.70 -10.13 15.10
C MET A 203 -8.75 -9.67 14.09
N ARG A 204 -8.81 -10.30 12.90
CA ARG A 204 -9.86 -10.04 11.90
C ARG A 204 -11.26 -10.17 12.51
N LYS A 205 -11.50 -11.21 13.31
CA LYS A 205 -12.80 -11.42 13.98
C LYS A 205 -13.13 -10.29 14.95
N ARG A 206 -12.18 -9.86 15.77
CA ARG A 206 -12.36 -8.72 16.71
C ARG A 206 -12.73 -7.42 15.98
N LEU A 207 -12.16 -7.20 14.79
CA LEU A 207 -12.39 -6.02 13.98
C LEU A 207 -13.63 -6.11 13.08
N GLY A 208 -14.43 -7.18 13.20
CA GLY A 208 -15.65 -7.36 12.40
C GLY A 208 -15.44 -7.77 10.95
N GLY A 209 -14.20 -8.13 10.54
CA GLY A 209 -13.87 -8.49 9.17
C GLY A 209 -14.05 -9.96 8.82
N GLY A 210 -14.55 -10.79 9.75
CA GLY A 210 -14.93 -12.18 9.49
C GLY A 210 -16.30 -12.24 8.81
N LEU A 211 -16.30 -12.26 7.48
CA LEU A 211 -17.50 -12.33 6.66
C LEU A 211 -18.03 -13.77 6.57
N ARG A 212 -19.19 -13.94 5.95
CA ARG A 212 -19.84 -15.23 5.72
C ARG A 212 -19.54 -15.73 4.29
N GLN A 213 -20.46 -15.56 3.35
CA GLN A 213 -20.36 -16.01 1.96
C GLN A 213 -19.51 -15.02 1.13
N ALA A 214 -18.29 -14.77 1.55
CA ALA A 214 -17.41 -13.76 0.94
C ALA A 214 -16.73 -14.22 -0.36
N GLY A 215 -16.93 -15.48 -0.76
CA GLY A 215 -16.42 -16.00 -2.03
C GLY A 215 -16.85 -15.19 -3.25
N ILE A 216 -18.00 -14.51 -3.21
CA ILE A 216 -18.41 -13.54 -4.23
C ILE A 216 -17.35 -12.44 -4.43
N LEU A 217 -16.79 -11.93 -3.34
CA LEU A 217 -15.77 -10.89 -3.33
C LEU A 217 -14.39 -11.45 -3.71
N ALA A 218 -14.07 -12.64 -3.20
CA ALA A 218 -12.83 -13.34 -3.51
C ALA A 218 -12.72 -13.72 -4.99
N ALA A 219 -13.83 -14.03 -5.65
CA ALA A 219 -13.86 -14.29 -7.09
C ALA A 219 -13.39 -13.10 -7.91
N ALA A 220 -13.75 -11.87 -7.52
CA ALA A 220 -13.23 -10.66 -8.16
C ALA A 220 -11.73 -10.47 -7.91
N CYS A 221 -11.25 -10.79 -6.70
CA CYS A 221 -9.83 -10.73 -6.38
C CYS A 221 -9.02 -11.77 -7.17
N LEU A 222 -9.53 -12.99 -7.32
CA LEU A 222 -8.90 -14.04 -8.14
C LEU A 222 -8.82 -13.62 -9.61
N TYR A 223 -9.91 -13.10 -10.17
CA TYR A 223 -9.91 -12.57 -11.52
C TYR A 223 -8.87 -11.47 -11.71
N ALA A 224 -8.81 -10.55 -10.76
CA ALA A 224 -7.83 -9.45 -10.78
C ALA A 224 -6.38 -9.95 -10.67
N LEU A 225 -6.13 -11.00 -9.86
CA LEU A 225 -4.82 -11.61 -9.75
C LEU A 225 -4.36 -12.26 -11.07
N ASP A 226 -5.30 -12.88 -11.78
CA ASP A 226 -5.01 -13.60 -13.03
C ASP A 226 -4.87 -12.69 -14.25
N HIS A 227 -5.57 -11.54 -14.27
CA HIS A 227 -5.70 -10.73 -15.48
C HIS A 227 -5.21 -9.29 -15.36
N HIS A 228 -5.02 -8.78 -14.14
CA HIS A 228 -4.77 -7.35 -13.97
C HIS A 228 -3.37 -7.01 -13.47
N VAL A 229 -2.55 -7.98 -13.06
CA VAL A 229 -1.19 -7.68 -12.57
C VAL A 229 -0.32 -7.14 -13.69
N GLU A 230 -0.22 -7.86 -14.81
CA GLU A 230 0.66 -7.45 -15.92
C GLU A 230 0.20 -6.14 -16.57
N ARG A 231 -1.13 -5.90 -16.65
CA ARG A 231 -1.65 -4.66 -17.20
C ARG A 231 -1.33 -3.41 -16.35
N LEU A 232 -0.86 -3.54 -15.11
CA LEU A 232 -0.36 -2.39 -14.34
C LEU A 232 0.76 -1.63 -15.08
N ALA A 233 1.46 -2.29 -16.01
CA ALA A 233 2.40 -1.64 -16.89
C ALA A 233 1.77 -0.50 -17.74
N GLU A 234 0.50 -0.64 -18.12
CA GLU A 234 -0.25 0.40 -18.85
C GLU A 234 -0.50 1.61 -17.94
N ASP A 235 -0.85 1.36 -16.66
CA ASP A 235 -1.05 2.42 -15.69
C ASP A 235 0.25 3.21 -15.46
N HIS A 236 1.40 2.51 -15.38
CA HIS A 236 2.71 3.14 -15.24
C HIS A 236 3.06 3.97 -16.49
N ALA A 237 2.82 3.43 -17.69
CA ALA A 237 3.05 4.16 -18.94
C ALA A 237 2.15 5.40 -19.05
N ASN A 238 0.90 5.31 -18.64
CA ASN A 238 -0.04 6.43 -18.62
C ASN A 238 0.38 7.49 -17.58
N ALA A 239 0.86 7.09 -16.40
CA ALA A 239 1.39 8.01 -15.41
C ALA A 239 2.63 8.76 -15.94
N ARG A 240 3.55 8.04 -16.56
CA ARG A 240 4.75 8.64 -17.17
C ARG A 240 4.39 9.64 -18.25
N LEU A 241 3.49 9.26 -19.17
CA LEU A 241 3.00 10.15 -20.24
C LEU A 241 2.31 11.40 -19.67
N LEU A 242 1.49 11.25 -18.62
CA LEU A 242 0.85 12.37 -17.93
C LEU A 242 1.90 13.31 -17.35
N ALA A 243 2.88 12.77 -16.62
CA ALA A 243 3.96 13.53 -16.02
C ALA A 243 4.73 14.36 -17.05
N GLU A 244 5.11 13.74 -18.16
CA GLU A 244 5.82 14.40 -19.27
C GLU A 244 5.00 15.55 -19.90
N ARG A 245 3.68 15.36 -20.05
CA ARG A 245 2.79 16.38 -20.61
C ARG A 245 2.57 17.54 -19.64
N ILE A 246 2.27 17.26 -18.37
CA ILE A 246 1.99 18.32 -17.40
C ILE A 246 3.25 19.08 -16.99
N ALA A 247 4.43 18.49 -17.08
CA ALA A 247 5.71 19.16 -16.85
C ALA A 247 5.99 20.29 -17.88
N GLN A 248 5.32 20.28 -19.05
CA GLN A 248 5.42 21.35 -20.05
C GLN A 248 4.49 22.54 -19.75
N ILE A 249 3.62 22.44 -18.76
CA ILE A 249 2.65 23.48 -18.44
C ILE A 249 3.34 24.53 -17.55
N PRO A 250 3.33 25.83 -17.94
CA PRO A 250 3.90 26.88 -17.10
C PRO A 250 3.28 26.91 -15.70
N GLY A 251 4.12 26.92 -14.67
CA GLY A 251 3.68 26.90 -13.27
C GLY A 251 3.40 25.51 -12.70
N VAL A 252 3.71 24.44 -13.44
CA VAL A 252 3.69 23.05 -12.96
C VAL A 252 5.11 22.50 -12.95
N THR A 253 5.50 21.89 -11.87
CA THR A 253 6.79 21.20 -11.72
C THR A 253 6.55 19.73 -11.41
N VAL A 254 7.18 18.84 -12.17
CA VAL A 254 7.15 17.39 -11.96
C VAL A 254 8.57 16.85 -12.01
N GLU A 255 8.97 16.12 -10.98
CA GLU A 255 10.24 15.40 -10.97
C GLU A 255 10.06 14.07 -11.72
N LEU A 256 10.35 14.08 -13.03
CA LEU A 256 10.08 12.95 -13.93
C LEU A 256 10.80 11.66 -13.54
N ASP A 257 11.98 11.74 -12.98
CA ASP A 257 12.77 10.59 -12.50
C ASP A 257 12.16 9.90 -11.27
N ARG A 258 11.20 10.57 -10.62
CA ARG A 258 10.48 10.01 -9.46
C ARG A 258 9.15 9.35 -9.83
N VAL A 259 8.77 9.35 -11.10
CA VAL A 259 7.57 8.66 -11.57
C VAL A 259 7.93 7.20 -11.88
N GLU A 260 7.85 6.37 -10.87
CA GLU A 260 8.24 4.94 -10.94
C GLU A 260 7.06 4.02 -11.25
N THR A 261 5.86 4.42 -10.85
CA THR A 261 4.65 3.59 -10.95
C THR A 261 3.46 4.42 -11.45
N ASN A 262 2.28 4.14 -10.98
CA ASN A 262 1.02 4.76 -11.41
C ASN A 262 0.68 6.07 -10.69
N MET A 263 1.64 6.75 -10.08
CA MET A 263 1.41 8.01 -9.36
C MET A 263 2.27 9.13 -9.92
N VAL A 264 1.65 10.31 -10.05
CA VAL A 264 2.34 11.54 -10.41
C VAL A 264 2.07 12.59 -9.34
N TYR A 265 3.12 13.13 -8.77
CA TYR A 265 3.07 14.29 -7.89
C TYR A 265 3.51 15.51 -8.69
N ALA A 266 2.71 16.56 -8.66
CA ALA A 266 3.00 17.81 -9.36
C ALA A 266 2.91 18.98 -8.38
N ASP A 267 3.96 19.78 -8.32
CA ASP A 267 3.98 21.03 -7.56
C ASP A 267 3.52 22.19 -8.45
N LEU A 268 2.79 23.11 -7.85
CA LEU A 268 2.09 24.19 -8.53
C LEU A 268 2.59 25.56 -8.04
N ALA A 269 2.58 26.55 -8.92
CA ALA A 269 2.79 27.93 -8.54
C ALA A 269 1.58 28.54 -7.79
N VAL A 270 0.42 27.85 -7.78
CA VAL A 270 -0.85 28.32 -7.20
C VAL A 270 -1.33 27.39 -6.09
N ASP A 271 -2.36 27.82 -5.34
CA ASP A 271 -3.00 26.99 -4.32
C ASP A 271 -3.72 25.78 -4.95
N ALA A 272 -3.39 24.59 -4.45
CA ALA A 272 -3.90 23.34 -4.99
C ALA A 272 -5.39 23.12 -4.64
N ALA A 273 -5.84 23.53 -3.44
CA ALA A 273 -7.21 23.30 -3.01
C ALA A 273 -8.22 24.09 -3.85
N ALA A 274 -7.90 25.34 -4.16
CA ALA A 274 -8.71 26.18 -5.05
C ALA A 274 -8.78 25.61 -6.48
N LEU A 275 -7.66 25.00 -6.95
CA LEU A 275 -7.59 24.41 -8.27
C LEU A 275 -8.41 23.12 -8.39
N VAL A 276 -8.41 22.25 -7.35
CA VAL A 276 -9.13 20.97 -7.36
C VAL A 276 -10.62 21.14 -7.69
N SER A 277 -11.29 22.15 -7.15
CA SER A 277 -12.69 22.41 -7.45
C SER A 277 -12.95 22.72 -8.92
N ARG A 278 -12.07 23.52 -9.55
CA ARG A 278 -12.14 23.84 -11.00
C ARG A 278 -11.87 22.60 -11.86
N LEU A 279 -10.86 21.81 -11.49
CA LEU A 279 -10.51 20.58 -12.19
C LEU A 279 -11.67 19.57 -12.13
N ARG A 280 -12.31 19.42 -10.97
CA ARG A 280 -13.49 18.56 -10.81
C ARG A 280 -14.64 19.01 -11.69
N ALA A 281 -14.94 20.29 -11.74
CA ALA A 281 -15.98 20.84 -12.60
C ALA A 281 -15.71 20.61 -14.10
N ALA A 282 -14.42 20.55 -14.49
CA ALA A 282 -13.99 20.21 -15.84
C ALA A 282 -13.86 18.71 -16.12
N GLY A 283 -14.21 17.84 -15.16
CA GLY A 283 -14.20 16.40 -15.28
C GLY A 283 -12.86 15.73 -14.97
N LEU A 284 -11.93 16.42 -14.32
CA LEU A 284 -10.65 15.85 -13.86
C LEU A 284 -10.66 15.69 -12.34
N LEU A 285 -10.67 14.44 -11.87
CA LEU A 285 -10.67 14.10 -10.45
C LEU A 285 -9.25 13.90 -9.95
N VAL A 286 -8.77 14.81 -9.12
CA VAL A 286 -7.44 14.75 -8.49
C VAL A 286 -7.52 15.16 -7.02
N ASN A 287 -6.48 14.85 -6.26
CA ASN A 287 -6.39 15.22 -4.85
C ASN A 287 -5.27 16.23 -4.62
N ALA A 288 -5.56 17.29 -3.86
CA ALA A 288 -4.52 18.10 -3.23
C ALA A 288 -3.88 17.27 -2.11
N VAL A 289 -2.54 17.22 -2.10
CA VAL A 289 -1.75 16.48 -1.10
C VAL A 289 -0.80 17.38 -0.31
N GLY A 290 -0.89 18.67 -0.58
CA GLY A 290 -0.20 19.77 0.07
C GLY A 290 -0.81 21.10 -0.40
N ALA A 291 -0.36 22.23 0.16
CA ALA A 291 -0.86 23.55 -0.19
C ALA A 291 -0.69 23.87 -1.69
N ARG A 292 0.35 23.35 -2.30
CA ARG A 292 0.69 23.56 -3.73
C ARG A 292 1.03 22.27 -4.45
N SER A 293 0.54 21.12 -4.00
CA SER A 293 0.86 19.83 -4.60
C SER A 293 -0.40 19.05 -4.94
N LEU A 294 -0.47 18.53 -6.16
CA LEU A 294 -1.50 17.61 -6.62
C LEU A 294 -0.92 16.20 -6.75
N ARG A 295 -1.77 15.20 -6.48
CA ARG A 295 -1.50 13.81 -6.79
C ARG A 295 -2.47 13.29 -7.83
N PHE A 296 -1.94 12.78 -8.92
CA PHE A 296 -2.67 12.03 -9.94
C PHE A 296 -2.37 10.54 -9.76
N VAL A 297 -3.37 9.71 -10.04
CA VAL A 297 -3.25 8.24 -9.99
C VAL A 297 -3.90 7.69 -11.25
N THR A 298 -3.14 6.97 -12.05
CA THR A 298 -3.66 6.22 -13.20
C THR A 298 -4.11 4.83 -12.78
N HIS A 299 -5.14 4.32 -13.40
CA HIS A 299 -5.76 3.05 -13.09
C HIS A 299 -6.53 2.51 -14.31
N LEU A 300 -7.12 1.33 -14.18
CA LEU A 300 -7.84 0.58 -15.21
C LEU A 300 -8.79 1.41 -16.09
N ASP A 301 -9.47 2.40 -15.50
CA ASP A 301 -10.46 3.22 -16.22
C ASP A 301 -9.83 4.45 -16.91
N VAL A 302 -8.51 4.66 -16.78
CA VAL A 302 -7.80 5.80 -17.40
C VAL A 302 -7.02 5.32 -18.62
N LYS A 303 -7.52 5.68 -19.80
CA LYS A 303 -6.90 5.36 -21.08
C LYS A 303 -5.88 6.42 -21.51
N ARG A 304 -5.07 6.10 -22.51
CA ARG A 304 -4.07 7.01 -23.07
C ARG A 304 -4.65 8.35 -23.55
N ASP A 305 -5.86 8.33 -24.12
CA ASP A 305 -6.53 9.55 -24.58
C ASP A 305 -7.01 10.43 -23.41
N ASP A 306 -7.40 9.81 -22.29
CA ASP A 306 -7.78 10.54 -21.09
C ASP A 306 -6.58 11.28 -20.48
N VAL A 307 -5.37 10.75 -20.61
CA VAL A 307 -4.13 11.41 -20.17
C VAL A 307 -3.92 12.74 -20.93
N ALA A 308 -4.12 12.74 -22.26
CA ALA A 308 -4.01 13.94 -23.06
C ALA A 308 -5.05 14.99 -22.66
N ARG A 309 -6.29 14.55 -22.43
CA ARG A 309 -7.39 15.38 -21.97
C ARG A 309 -7.12 15.94 -20.57
N ALA A 310 -6.61 15.13 -19.65
CA ALA A 310 -6.27 15.57 -18.30
C ALA A 310 -5.23 16.69 -18.30
N ALA A 311 -4.17 16.59 -19.11
CA ALA A 311 -3.16 17.63 -19.26
C ALA A 311 -3.77 18.92 -19.83
N SER A 312 -4.65 18.84 -20.83
CA SER A 312 -5.33 20.00 -21.40
C SER A 312 -6.26 20.70 -20.37
N ILE A 313 -7.00 19.91 -19.59
CA ILE A 313 -7.86 20.45 -18.51
C ILE A 313 -7.02 21.16 -17.45
N LEU A 314 -5.88 20.59 -17.05
CA LEU A 314 -4.99 21.21 -16.07
C LEU A 314 -4.44 22.54 -16.61
N ALA A 315 -3.98 22.57 -17.87
CA ALA A 315 -3.45 23.77 -18.50
C ALA A 315 -4.51 24.90 -18.57
N ALA A 316 -5.75 24.58 -18.95
CA ALA A 316 -6.84 25.53 -19.03
C ALA A 316 -7.32 26.04 -17.65
N ALA A 317 -7.11 25.24 -16.59
CA ALA A 317 -7.51 25.61 -15.23
C ALA A 317 -6.48 26.48 -14.51
N LEU A 318 -5.24 26.55 -14.98
CA LEU A 318 -4.22 27.41 -14.40
C LEU A 318 -4.38 28.86 -14.89
N PRO A 319 -4.01 29.88 -14.09
CA PRO A 319 -4.07 31.27 -14.53
C PRO A 319 -3.10 31.50 -15.70
N THR A 320 -3.60 32.12 -16.76
CA THR A 320 -2.73 32.70 -17.79
C THR A 320 -1.89 33.81 -17.17
N LYS A 321 -0.57 33.81 -17.38
CA LYS A 321 0.30 34.88 -16.94
C LYS A 321 -0.03 36.18 -17.66
#